data_43b82831856b69fc46668064c157e4fe
#
_entry.id   43b82831856b69fc46668064c157e4fe
#
_cell.length_a   1.000
_cell.length_b   1.000
_cell.length_c   1.000
_cell.angle_alpha   90.00
_cell.angle_beta   90.00
_cell.angle_gamma   90.00
#
_symmetry.space_group_name_H-M   'P 1'
#
loop_
_entity.id
_entity.type
_entity.pdbx_description
1 polymer ?
#
loop_
_entity_poly.entity_id
_entity_poly.type
_entity_poly.pdbx_seq_one_letter_code
_entity_poly.pdbx_strand_id
1 'polypeptide(L)'
;MRLKDTGLTVQDIKDKVNKYMIETYERFDFLAETAEGMYMYDENGTPYLDFYAGIAVNNAGNRNPKVVAAAKKQLDDIMHTFNYPYTIPQALLAEKVCETIGMDKIFYQNSGTEAN
;
A
#
# COMPACT_ATOMS: atom_id res chain seq x y z
N MET A 1 9.41 0.55 9.88
CA MET A 1 10.49 -0.27 10.45
C MET A 1 11.64 -0.26 9.46
N ARG A 2 12.85 -0.09 9.91
CA ARG A 2 14.07 -0.11 9.11
C ARG A 2 14.91 -1.32 9.50
N LEU A 3 15.74 -1.84 8.59
CA LEU A 3 16.61 -2.99 8.86
C LEU A 3 17.45 -2.77 10.11
N LYS A 4 18.06 -1.58 10.23
CA LYS A 4 18.86 -1.17 11.40
C LYS A 4 18.14 -1.24 12.75
N ASP A 5 16.81 -1.17 12.75
CA ASP A 5 15.99 -1.20 13.96
C ASP A 5 15.70 -2.65 14.42
N THR A 6 16.04 -3.65 13.60
CA THR A 6 15.71 -5.06 13.84
C THR A 6 16.87 -5.88 14.41
N GLY A 7 18.10 -5.40 14.25
CA GLY A 7 19.30 -6.18 14.55
C GLY A 7 19.58 -7.36 13.59
N LEU A 8 18.85 -7.43 12.47
CA LEU A 8 18.98 -8.48 11.46
C LEU A 8 19.80 -7.99 10.26
N THR A 9 20.34 -8.94 9.51
CA THR A 9 20.97 -8.70 8.20
C THR A 9 19.93 -8.87 7.08
N VAL A 10 20.27 -8.41 5.88
CA VAL A 10 19.45 -8.66 4.66
C VAL A 10 19.28 -10.16 4.44
N GLN A 11 20.35 -10.94 4.66
CA GLN A 11 20.30 -12.40 4.51
C GLN A 11 19.34 -13.04 5.50
N ASP A 12 19.33 -12.60 6.77
CA ASP A 12 18.36 -13.09 7.76
C ASP A 12 16.90 -12.84 7.34
N ILE A 13 16.63 -11.69 6.69
CA ILE A 13 15.29 -11.38 6.17
C ILE A 13 14.93 -12.33 5.01
N LYS A 14 15.85 -12.53 4.06
CA LYS A 14 15.65 -13.46 2.93
C LYS A 14 15.42 -14.90 3.43
N ASP A 15 16.21 -15.36 4.38
CA ASP A 15 16.07 -16.70 4.95
C ASP A 15 14.74 -16.89 5.68
N LYS A 16 14.27 -15.87 6.41
CA LYS A 16 12.94 -15.90 7.04
C LYS A 16 11.83 -15.96 6.01
N VAL A 17 11.90 -15.17 4.95
CA VAL A 17 10.92 -15.21 3.86
C VAL A 17 10.90 -16.58 3.20
N ASN A 18 12.04 -17.12 2.83
CA ASN A 18 12.16 -18.44 2.17
C ASN A 18 11.69 -19.59 3.08
N LYS A 19 11.90 -19.45 4.39
CA LYS A 19 11.50 -20.48 5.36
C LYS A 19 10.00 -20.47 5.68
N TYR A 20 9.37 -19.28 5.75
CA TYR A 20 8.04 -19.14 6.32
C TYR A 20 6.96 -18.71 5.32
N MET A 21 7.33 -18.32 4.10
CA MET A 21 6.37 -17.96 3.06
C MET A 21 6.38 -19.00 1.92
N ILE A 22 5.20 -19.30 1.40
CA ILE A 22 5.07 -20.14 0.21
C ILE A 22 5.64 -19.38 -0.99
N GLU A 23 6.49 -20.02 -1.76
CA GLU A 23 7.08 -19.47 -2.97
C GLU A 23 6.10 -19.58 -4.14
N THR A 24 5.30 -18.54 -4.35
CA THR A 24 4.32 -18.45 -5.44
C THR A 24 4.82 -17.63 -6.63
N TYR A 25 5.92 -16.91 -6.47
CA TYR A 25 6.60 -16.12 -7.49
C TYR A 25 8.07 -15.87 -7.11
N GLU A 26 8.90 -15.66 -8.10
CA GLU A 26 10.29 -15.27 -7.90
C GLU A 26 10.40 -13.81 -7.42
N ARG A 27 11.31 -13.56 -6.48
CA ARG A 27 11.55 -12.23 -5.91
C ARG A 27 12.78 -11.59 -6.50
N PHE A 28 12.75 -10.27 -6.67
CA PHE A 28 13.97 -9.52 -6.97
C PHE A 28 14.96 -9.57 -5.81
N ASP A 29 16.24 -9.65 -6.16
CA ASP A 29 17.32 -9.85 -5.18
C ASP A 29 17.75 -8.53 -4.52
N PHE A 30 16.80 -7.77 -3.96
CA PHE A 30 17.07 -6.61 -3.13
C PHE A 30 16.03 -6.46 -2.01
N LEU A 31 16.40 -5.83 -0.90
CA LEU A 31 15.49 -5.49 0.17
C LEU A 31 14.89 -4.10 -0.06
N ALA A 32 13.62 -4.02 -0.43
CA ALA A 32 12.92 -2.74 -0.51
C ALA A 32 12.66 -2.20 0.90
N GLU A 33 13.46 -1.21 1.32
CA GLU A 33 13.34 -0.65 2.67
C GLU A 33 12.47 0.60 2.71
N THR A 34 12.57 1.45 1.70
CA THR A 34 11.76 2.67 1.58
C THR A 34 11.40 2.97 0.14
N ALA A 35 10.45 3.88 -0.02
CA ALA A 35 10.08 4.38 -1.32
C ALA A 35 9.63 5.84 -1.23
N GLU A 36 9.85 6.62 -2.31
CA GLU A 36 9.39 7.99 -2.44
C GLU A 36 9.20 8.36 -3.92
N GLY A 37 8.08 8.96 -4.26
CA GLY A 37 7.77 9.29 -5.64
C GLY A 37 7.80 8.05 -6.54
N MET A 38 8.68 8.05 -7.54
CA MET A 38 8.84 6.94 -8.46
C MET A 38 10.01 6.00 -8.14
N TYR A 39 10.61 6.13 -6.97
CA TYR A 39 11.77 5.31 -6.57
C TYR A 39 11.49 4.47 -5.34
N MET A 40 12.02 3.24 -5.35
CA MET A 40 12.26 2.42 -4.17
C MET A 40 13.73 2.50 -3.80
N TYR A 41 14.05 2.27 -2.53
CA TYR A 41 15.42 2.31 -2.02
C TYR A 41 15.67 1.08 -1.16
N ASP A 42 16.86 0.49 -1.33
CA ASP A 42 17.32 -0.59 -0.47
C ASP A 42 17.83 -0.06 0.89
N GLU A 43 18.36 -0.94 1.73
CA GLU A 43 18.91 -0.61 3.04
C GLU A 43 20.16 0.27 2.99
N ASN A 44 20.84 0.33 1.84
CA ASN A 44 22.00 1.20 1.59
C ASN A 44 21.61 2.54 0.99
N GLY A 45 20.33 2.71 0.65
CA GLY A 45 19.81 3.89 -0.03
C GLY A 45 20.00 3.88 -1.54
N THR A 46 20.31 2.71 -2.13
CA THR A 46 20.42 2.58 -3.59
C THR A 46 19.04 2.78 -4.22
N PRO A 47 18.88 3.70 -5.17
CA PRO A 47 17.60 3.95 -5.83
C PRO A 47 17.31 2.91 -6.92
N TYR A 48 16.07 2.42 -6.93
CA TYR A 48 15.50 1.58 -7.98
C TYR A 48 14.27 2.29 -8.56
N LEU A 49 14.24 2.52 -9.85
CA LEU A 49 13.09 3.14 -10.51
C LEU A 49 11.91 2.16 -10.54
N ASP A 50 10.80 2.55 -9.93
CA ASP A 50 9.62 1.71 -9.74
C ASP A 50 8.64 1.83 -10.91
N PHE A 51 8.80 0.98 -11.94
CA PHE A 51 7.85 0.86 -13.04
C PHE A 51 6.64 -0.03 -12.73
N TYR A 52 6.64 -0.74 -11.60
CA TYR A 52 5.52 -1.57 -11.17
C TYR A 52 4.44 -0.77 -10.42
N ALA A 53 4.87 0.26 -9.68
CA ALA A 53 4.00 1.10 -8.85
C ALA A 53 3.03 0.28 -7.97
N GLY A 54 3.50 -0.86 -7.43
CA GLY A 54 2.65 -1.78 -6.67
C GLY A 54 1.54 -2.42 -7.52
N ILE A 55 1.83 -2.71 -8.79
CA ILE A 55 0.86 -3.14 -9.82
C ILE A 55 -0.24 -2.07 -9.97
N ALA A 56 0.20 -0.85 -10.30
CA ALA A 56 -0.63 0.34 -10.51
C ALA A 56 -1.41 0.85 -9.27
N VAL A 57 -1.04 0.42 -8.06
CA VAL A 57 -1.65 0.93 -6.81
C VAL A 57 -1.10 2.31 -6.44
N ASN A 58 0.21 2.55 -6.63
CA ASN A 58 0.88 3.79 -6.26
C ASN A 58 0.83 4.86 -7.37
N ASN A 59 -0.31 5.04 -8.03
CA ASN A 59 -0.47 5.98 -9.14
C ASN A 59 -0.17 7.44 -8.78
N ALA A 60 -0.31 7.81 -7.51
CA ALA A 60 0.06 9.12 -6.98
C ALA A 60 1.54 9.24 -6.57
N GLY A 61 2.33 8.19 -6.84
CA GLY A 61 3.70 8.03 -6.36
C GLY A 61 3.78 7.40 -4.96
N ASN A 62 4.90 6.74 -4.71
CA ASN A 62 5.19 6.16 -3.40
C ASN A 62 5.21 7.24 -2.32
N ARG A 63 4.56 6.98 -1.18
CA ARG A 63 4.51 7.88 -0.02
C ARG A 63 4.02 9.29 -0.36
N ASN A 64 3.06 9.45 -1.26
CA ASN A 64 2.49 10.76 -1.54
C ASN A 64 2.12 11.47 -0.22
N PRO A 65 2.65 12.68 0.05
CA PRO A 65 2.52 13.30 1.37
C PRO A 65 1.07 13.62 1.74
N LYS A 66 0.22 13.95 0.76
CA LYS A 66 -1.22 14.22 1.01
C LYS A 66 -1.96 12.96 1.39
N VAL A 67 -1.69 11.84 0.69
CA VAL A 67 -2.30 10.53 0.99
C VAL A 67 -1.87 10.03 2.37
N VAL A 68 -0.56 10.10 2.66
CA VAL A 68 -0.02 9.68 3.96
C VAL A 68 -0.58 10.54 5.10
N ALA A 69 -0.69 11.84 4.93
CA ALA A 69 -1.25 12.73 5.95
C ALA A 69 -2.74 12.43 6.21
N ALA A 70 -3.52 12.22 5.15
CA ALA A 70 -4.95 11.88 5.28
C ALA A 70 -5.14 10.52 5.99
N ALA A 71 -4.34 9.51 5.62
CA ALA A 71 -4.40 8.19 6.25
C ALA A 71 -4.05 8.25 7.75
N LYS A 72 -2.97 8.96 8.11
CA LYS A 72 -2.57 9.14 9.51
C LYS A 72 -3.66 9.83 10.34
N LYS A 73 -4.23 10.92 9.80
CA LYS A 73 -5.33 11.62 10.47
C LYS A 73 -6.55 10.71 10.68
N GLN A 74 -6.92 9.93 9.67
CA GLN A 74 -8.05 9.04 9.77
C GLN A 74 -7.83 7.90 10.77
N LEU A 75 -6.60 7.39 10.89
CA LEU A 75 -6.24 6.39 11.89
C LEU A 75 -6.35 6.91 13.32
N ASP A 76 -6.09 8.20 13.55
CA ASP A 76 -6.27 8.84 14.85
C ASP A 76 -7.74 9.01 15.23
N ASP A 77 -8.64 9.13 14.24
CA ASP A 77 -10.09 9.28 14.46
C ASP A 77 -10.79 7.90 14.55
N ILE A 78 -10.79 7.13 13.46
CA ILE A 78 -11.38 5.78 13.39
C ILE A 78 -10.54 4.93 12.44
N MET A 79 -9.91 3.89 12.97
CA MET A 79 -9.12 2.95 12.19
C MET A 79 -10.00 1.96 11.40
N HIS A 80 -11.04 1.43 12.02
CA HIS A 80 -11.94 0.44 11.43
C HIS A 80 -13.33 0.50 12.07
N THR A 81 -14.36 0.23 11.27
CA THR A 81 -15.72 -0.01 11.72
C THR A 81 -16.40 -1.02 10.79
N PHE A 82 -17.47 -1.65 11.26
CA PHE A 82 -18.31 -2.50 10.43
C PHE A 82 -19.24 -1.66 9.53
N ASN A 83 -19.94 -2.28 8.58
CA ASN A 83 -20.65 -1.57 7.49
C ASN A 83 -22.00 -0.96 7.87
N TYR A 84 -22.52 -1.14 9.09
CA TYR A 84 -23.85 -0.61 9.45
C TYR A 84 -23.86 0.89 9.81
N PRO A 85 -22.86 1.47 10.49
CA PRO A 85 -22.82 2.90 10.67
C PRO A 85 -22.36 3.62 9.41
N TYR A 86 -22.86 4.83 9.22
CA TYR A 86 -22.35 5.72 8.18
C TYR A 86 -20.98 6.27 8.59
N THR A 87 -20.04 6.35 7.63
CA THR A 87 -18.74 6.98 7.82
C THR A 87 -18.51 8.09 6.80
N ILE A 88 -17.86 9.15 7.22
CA ILE A 88 -17.59 10.32 6.37
C ILE A 88 -16.73 9.93 5.15
N PRO A 89 -15.59 9.23 5.29
CA PRO A 89 -14.76 8.88 4.14
C PRO A 89 -15.50 8.01 3.10
N GLN A 90 -16.33 7.07 3.57
CA GLN A 90 -17.10 6.19 2.69
C GLN A 90 -18.09 6.97 1.84
N ALA A 91 -18.84 7.89 2.45
CA ALA A 91 -19.83 8.69 1.76
C ALA A 91 -19.20 9.63 0.72
N LEU A 92 -18.16 10.37 1.13
CA LEU A 92 -17.46 11.30 0.24
C LEU A 92 -16.75 10.61 -0.92
N LEU A 93 -16.17 9.43 -0.68
CA LEU A 93 -15.54 8.64 -1.74
C LEU A 93 -16.60 8.12 -2.72
N ALA A 94 -17.74 7.61 -2.23
CA ALA A 94 -18.82 7.13 -3.08
C ALA A 94 -19.33 8.24 -4.02
N GLU A 95 -19.64 9.41 -3.49
CA GLU A 95 -20.04 10.58 -4.26
C GLU A 95 -18.98 10.91 -5.32
N LYS A 96 -17.74 11.09 -4.91
CA LYS A 96 -16.65 11.49 -5.81
C LYS A 96 -16.41 10.50 -6.94
N VAL A 97 -16.45 9.20 -6.66
CA VAL A 97 -16.23 8.16 -7.68
C VAL A 97 -17.44 8.15 -8.64
N CYS A 98 -18.67 8.10 -8.14
CA CYS A 98 -19.86 8.05 -8.97
C CYS A 98 -19.96 9.27 -9.91
N GLU A 99 -19.71 10.47 -9.41
CA GLU A 99 -19.68 11.69 -10.24
C GLU A 99 -18.57 11.66 -11.31
N THR A 100 -17.40 11.10 -10.97
CA THR A 100 -16.25 11.08 -11.89
C THR A 100 -16.45 10.11 -13.05
N ILE A 101 -17.07 8.96 -12.79
CA ILE A 101 -17.24 7.90 -13.80
C ILE A 101 -18.66 7.82 -14.37
N GLY A 102 -19.60 8.67 -13.90
CA GLY A 102 -20.98 8.71 -14.39
C GLY A 102 -21.82 7.49 -13.99
N MET A 103 -21.61 6.96 -12.78
CA MET A 103 -22.38 5.83 -12.24
C MET A 103 -23.30 6.29 -11.11
N ASP A 104 -24.42 5.60 -10.92
CA ASP A 104 -25.42 5.96 -9.90
C ASP A 104 -25.03 5.51 -8.49
N LYS A 105 -24.35 4.37 -8.37
CA LYS A 105 -24.03 3.75 -7.08
C LYS A 105 -22.71 3.00 -7.16
N ILE A 106 -22.07 2.85 -6.00
CA ILE A 106 -20.84 2.08 -5.82
C ILE A 106 -21.02 1.05 -4.70
N PHE A 107 -20.39 -0.09 -4.86
CA PHE A 107 -20.23 -1.10 -3.82
C PHE A 107 -18.74 -1.35 -3.58
N TYR A 108 -18.32 -1.32 -2.31
CA TYR A 108 -16.93 -1.51 -1.92
C TYR A 108 -16.65 -2.98 -1.66
N GLN A 109 -15.55 -3.49 -2.24
CA GLN A 109 -15.05 -4.85 -2.06
C GLN A 109 -13.56 -4.83 -1.68
N ASN A 110 -13.05 -5.93 -1.14
CA ASN A 110 -11.66 -6.02 -0.72
C ASN A 110 -10.68 -6.34 -1.87
N SER A 111 -11.20 -6.88 -2.96
CA SER A 111 -10.38 -7.27 -4.11
C SER A 111 -11.13 -7.13 -5.43
N GLY A 112 -10.36 -7.01 -6.53
CA GLY A 112 -10.94 -7.03 -7.87
C GLY A 112 -11.67 -8.34 -8.18
N THR A 113 -11.22 -9.46 -7.62
CA THR A 113 -11.89 -10.76 -7.78
C THR A 113 -13.29 -10.78 -7.16
N GLU A 114 -13.47 -10.13 -6.00
CA GLU A 114 -14.79 -10.00 -5.36
C GLU A 114 -15.68 -8.99 -6.08
N ALA A 115 -15.09 -8.00 -6.77
CA ALA A 115 -15.82 -6.95 -7.48
C ALA A 115 -16.33 -7.41 -8.87
N ASN A 116 -15.75 -8.44 -9.45
CA ASN A 116 -16.14 -9.04 -10.73
C ASN A 116 -17.17 -10.17 -10.52
#